data_2da3f587745f0f8ff3850da144655149
#
_entry.id   2da3f587745f0f8ff3850da144655149
#
_cell.length_a   1.000
_cell.length_b   1.000
_cell.length_c   1.000
_cell.angle_alpha   90.00
_cell.angle_beta   90.00
_cell.angle_gamma   90.00
#
_symmetry.space_group_name_H-M   'P 1'
#
loop_
_entity.id
_entity.type
_entity.pdbx_description
1 polymer ?
#
loop_
_entity_poly.entity_id
_entity_poly.type
_entity_poly.pdbx_seq_one_letter_code
_entity_poly.pdbx_strand_id
1 'polypeptide(L)'
;MKRGYRKPRKVRPVEKDLPKGYDSGWEYKLHSHVLAKWSHHSDKIEYVIEHKYEPDFTKVIDGVEYLLEAKGRFWDYNEYNKYIWVRKSLKPNQELVFLFSSPSSPMPQAKRRKDGSKRSHAEWAEKNKFRW
;
A
#
# COMPACT_ATOMS: atom_id res chain seq x y z
N MET A 1 23.09 31.10 4.52
CA MET A 1 23.31 29.63 4.55
C MET A 1 23.51 29.12 3.13
N LYS A 2 24.68 28.62 2.81
CA LYS A 2 24.93 28.00 1.51
C LYS A 2 24.28 26.61 1.50
N ARG A 3 23.27 26.41 0.64
CA ARG A 3 22.70 25.09 0.39
C ARG A 3 23.77 24.21 -0.25
N GLY A 4 24.25 23.22 0.48
CA GLY A 4 25.22 22.26 -0.02
C GLY A 4 24.65 21.49 -1.21
N TYR A 5 25.32 21.58 -2.33
CA TYR A 5 25.02 20.84 -3.55
C TYR A 5 25.25 19.33 -3.26
N ARG A 6 24.18 18.55 -3.14
CA ARG A 6 24.31 17.09 -3.07
C ARG A 6 24.69 16.59 -4.46
N LYS A 7 25.91 16.07 -4.61
CA LYS A 7 26.32 15.37 -5.83
C LYS A 7 25.30 14.27 -6.17
N PRO A 8 24.87 14.17 -7.42
CA PRO A 8 23.96 13.09 -7.82
C PRO A 8 24.61 11.74 -7.51
N ARG A 9 23.86 10.82 -6.91
CA ARG A 9 24.32 9.44 -6.70
C ARG A 9 24.69 8.85 -8.06
N LYS A 10 25.92 8.40 -8.21
CA LYS A 10 26.34 7.62 -9.38
C LYS A 10 25.41 6.39 -9.46
N VAL A 11 24.59 6.35 -10.50
CA VAL A 11 23.83 5.15 -10.85
C VAL A 11 24.87 4.08 -11.15
N ARG A 12 24.89 2.99 -10.40
CA ARG A 12 25.76 1.86 -10.71
C ARG A 12 25.34 1.33 -12.07
N PRO A 13 26.29 1.06 -12.99
CA PRO A 13 25.95 0.43 -14.25
C PRO A 13 25.22 -0.88 -13.94
N VAL A 14 24.04 -1.07 -14.53
CA VAL A 14 23.39 -2.38 -14.54
C VAL A 14 24.31 -3.30 -15.33
N GLU A 15 24.79 -4.39 -14.72
CA GLU A 15 25.56 -5.40 -15.45
C GLU A 15 24.68 -5.91 -16.58
N LYS A 16 25.05 -5.58 -17.82
CA LYS A 16 24.26 -5.86 -19.02
C LYS A 16 24.07 -7.34 -19.33
N ASP A 17 24.83 -8.21 -18.69
CA ASP A 17 24.90 -9.65 -18.98
C ASP A 17 24.53 -10.54 -17.78
N LEU A 18 23.73 -10.03 -16.84
CA LEU A 18 23.28 -10.83 -15.70
C LEU A 18 22.25 -11.88 -16.17
N PRO A 19 22.48 -13.19 -15.94
CA PRO A 19 21.50 -14.21 -16.28
C PRO A 19 20.15 -13.98 -15.61
N LYS A 20 19.09 -14.37 -16.31
CA LYS A 20 17.72 -14.20 -15.79
C LYS A 20 17.53 -14.95 -14.46
N GLY A 21 16.89 -14.29 -13.50
CA GLY A 21 16.56 -14.87 -12.19
C GLY A 21 17.51 -14.50 -11.06
N TYR A 22 18.56 -13.73 -11.34
CA TYR A 22 19.46 -13.20 -10.30
C TYR A 22 19.23 -11.69 -10.09
N ASP A 23 19.26 -11.28 -8.82
CA ASP A 23 19.04 -9.87 -8.44
C ASP A 23 20.34 -9.05 -8.48
N SER A 24 21.49 -9.72 -8.46
CA SER A 24 22.81 -9.06 -8.53
C SER A 24 23.87 -9.95 -9.15
N GLY A 25 24.92 -9.32 -9.69
CA GLY A 25 26.08 -10.03 -10.20
C GLY A 25 26.84 -10.79 -9.12
N TRP A 26 26.84 -10.29 -7.89
CA TRP A 26 27.45 -10.98 -6.75
C TRP A 26 26.71 -12.26 -6.40
N GLU A 27 25.39 -12.24 -6.36
CA GLU A 27 24.53 -13.40 -6.16
C GLU A 27 24.77 -14.48 -7.21
N TYR A 28 24.88 -14.08 -8.48
CA TYR A 28 25.24 -14.98 -9.57
C TYR A 28 26.61 -15.60 -9.39
N LYS A 29 27.63 -14.82 -9.01
CA LYS A 29 28.98 -15.33 -8.75
C LYS A 29 29.01 -16.34 -7.60
N LEU A 30 28.27 -16.06 -6.51
CA LEU A 30 28.16 -17.01 -5.39
C LEU A 30 27.54 -18.34 -5.84
N HIS A 31 26.45 -18.29 -6.60
CA HIS A 31 25.77 -19.49 -7.07
C HIS A 31 26.60 -20.26 -8.11
N SER A 32 27.40 -19.58 -8.90
CA SER A 32 28.28 -20.21 -9.89
C SER A 32 29.50 -20.90 -9.29
N HIS A 33 29.88 -20.58 -8.06
CA HIS A 33 31.12 -21.05 -7.40
C HIS A 33 30.86 -21.68 -6.04
N VAL A 34 30.88 -20.87 -4.97
CA VAL A 34 30.83 -21.35 -3.59
C VAL A 34 29.50 -22.02 -3.25
N LEU A 35 28.40 -21.50 -3.79
CA LEU A 35 27.03 -21.96 -3.54
C LEU A 35 26.45 -22.75 -4.72
N ALA A 36 27.26 -23.31 -5.59
CA ALA A 36 26.81 -24.01 -6.79
C ALA A 36 25.85 -25.17 -6.53
N LYS A 37 25.99 -25.84 -5.36
CA LYS A 37 25.13 -26.94 -4.94
C LYS A 37 23.90 -26.51 -4.14
N TRP A 38 23.77 -25.21 -3.89
CA TRP A 38 22.62 -24.66 -3.18
C TRP A 38 21.49 -24.34 -4.14
N SER A 39 20.25 -24.53 -3.73
CA SER A 39 19.10 -24.05 -4.49
C SER A 39 19.03 -22.52 -4.46
N HIS A 40 18.77 -21.92 -5.61
CA HIS A 40 18.64 -20.47 -5.74
C HIS A 40 17.17 -20.11 -5.95
N HIS A 41 16.63 -19.22 -5.10
CA HIS A 41 15.22 -18.79 -5.13
C HIS A 41 14.21 -19.95 -5.23
N SER A 42 14.53 -21.08 -4.59
CA SER A 42 13.74 -22.30 -4.72
C SER A 42 12.38 -22.22 -4.02
N ASP A 43 12.33 -21.51 -2.91
CA ASP A 43 11.16 -21.49 -2.04
C ASP A 43 10.72 -20.06 -1.73
N LYS A 44 9.40 -19.88 -1.67
CA LYS A 44 8.78 -18.67 -1.15
C LYS A 44 8.17 -18.98 0.19
N ILE A 45 8.59 -18.25 1.21
CA ILE A 45 8.07 -18.40 2.57
C ILE A 45 7.04 -17.30 2.80
N GLU A 46 5.81 -17.68 3.07
CA GLU A 46 4.79 -16.75 3.50
C GLU A 46 5.02 -16.33 4.94
N TYR A 47 4.96 -15.04 5.22
CA TYR A 47 5.04 -14.52 6.57
C TYR A 47 3.94 -13.48 6.80
N VAL A 48 3.51 -13.38 8.04
CA VAL A 48 2.45 -12.47 8.45
C VAL A 48 3.03 -11.39 9.35
N ILE A 49 2.68 -10.14 9.05
CA ILE A 49 3.00 -8.99 9.90
C ILE A 49 1.72 -8.59 10.64
N GLU A 50 1.77 -8.60 11.96
CA GLU A 50 0.65 -8.16 12.78
C GLU A 50 0.59 -6.63 12.81
N HIS A 51 -0.55 -6.08 12.40
CA HIS A 51 -0.91 -4.68 12.55
C HIS A 51 -2.16 -4.55 13.41
N LYS A 52 -2.25 -3.46 14.15
CA LYS A 52 -3.44 -3.10 14.93
C LYS A 52 -4.09 -1.87 14.32
N TYR A 53 -5.41 -1.88 14.28
CA TYR A 53 -6.22 -0.75 13.83
C TYR A 53 -7.10 -0.25 14.97
N GLU A 54 -7.06 1.03 15.20
CA GLU A 54 -7.90 1.72 16.18
C GLU A 54 -8.78 2.72 15.43
N PRO A 55 -10.11 2.51 15.38
CA PRO A 55 -11.02 3.46 14.75
C PRO A 55 -11.14 4.74 15.59
N ASP A 56 -11.42 5.86 14.92
CA ASP A 56 -11.61 7.14 15.61
C ASP A 56 -12.81 7.13 16.55
N PHE A 57 -13.90 6.50 16.14
CA PHE A 57 -15.11 6.37 16.94
C PHE A 57 -15.76 5.01 16.76
N THR A 58 -16.47 4.54 17.80
CA THR A 58 -17.26 3.32 17.74
C THR A 58 -18.61 3.50 18.37
N LYS A 59 -19.62 2.82 17.83
CA LYS A 59 -20.95 2.74 18.42
C LYS A 59 -21.66 1.46 18.02
N VAL A 60 -22.35 0.83 18.96
CA VAL A 60 -23.22 -0.32 18.68
C VAL A 60 -24.65 0.18 18.47
N ILE A 61 -25.25 -0.18 17.33
CA ILE A 61 -26.63 0.13 16.99
C ILE A 61 -27.27 -1.17 16.47
N ASP A 62 -28.35 -1.61 17.10
CA ASP A 62 -29.09 -2.81 16.72
C ASP A 62 -28.20 -4.06 16.52
N GLY A 63 -27.23 -4.25 17.41
CA GLY A 63 -26.32 -5.39 17.39
C GLY A 63 -25.15 -5.27 16.42
N VAL A 64 -25.06 -4.18 15.65
CA VAL A 64 -23.94 -3.89 14.75
C VAL A 64 -23.01 -2.85 15.39
N GLU A 65 -21.73 -3.19 15.49
CA GLU A 65 -20.69 -2.27 15.92
C GLU A 65 -20.17 -1.49 14.71
N TYR A 66 -20.48 -0.22 14.68
CA TYR A 66 -19.98 0.70 13.65
C TYR A 66 -18.64 1.28 14.08
N LEU A 67 -17.62 1.10 13.22
CA LEU A 67 -16.31 1.66 13.37
C LEU A 67 -16.21 2.87 12.44
N LEU A 68 -16.16 4.07 13.00
CA LEU A 68 -16.16 5.31 12.24
C LEU A 68 -14.74 5.84 12.11
N GLU A 69 -14.33 6.06 10.86
CA GLU A 69 -13.07 6.70 10.51
C GLU A 69 -13.35 8.09 9.93
N ALA A 70 -12.90 9.11 10.65
CA ALA A 70 -13.01 10.50 10.20
C ALA A 70 -11.78 10.84 9.33
N LYS A 71 -12.02 11.18 8.05
CA LYS A 71 -10.95 11.49 7.09
C LYS A 71 -11.12 12.85 6.45
N GLY A 72 -10.07 13.66 6.57
CA GLY A 72 -9.91 14.84 5.73
C GLY A 72 -9.46 14.45 4.32
N ARG A 73 -8.31 13.80 4.23
CA ARG A 73 -7.70 13.29 3.00
C ARG A 73 -6.90 12.04 3.28
N PHE A 74 -6.87 11.13 2.31
CA PHE A 74 -5.84 10.10 2.27
C PHE A 74 -4.51 10.69 1.77
N TRP A 75 -3.41 10.24 2.35
CA TRP A 75 -2.07 10.70 1.97
C TRP A 75 -1.55 9.97 0.74
N ASP A 76 -1.69 8.64 0.72
CA ASP A 76 -1.15 7.79 -0.32
C ASP A 76 -1.90 6.46 -0.45
N TYR A 77 -1.46 5.65 -1.40
CA TYR A 77 -2.00 4.31 -1.66
C TYR A 77 -1.94 3.39 -0.43
N ASN A 78 -0.85 3.40 0.32
CA ASN A 78 -0.67 2.52 1.47
C ASN A 78 -1.71 2.82 2.55
N GLU A 79 -2.02 4.10 2.76
CA GLU A 79 -3.01 4.51 3.74
C GLU A 79 -4.41 4.02 3.37
N TYR A 80 -4.91 4.34 2.18
CA TYR A 80 -6.28 3.93 1.83
C TYR A 80 -6.41 2.43 1.57
N ASN A 81 -5.37 1.78 1.09
CA ASN A 81 -5.37 0.33 0.90
C ASN A 81 -5.43 -0.45 2.23
N LYS A 82 -4.88 0.11 3.30
CA LYS A 82 -4.98 -0.44 4.66
C LYS A 82 -6.42 -0.77 5.05
N TYR A 83 -7.37 0.11 4.73
CA TYR A 83 -8.77 -0.06 5.12
C TYR A 83 -9.46 -1.23 4.43
N ILE A 84 -9.01 -1.62 3.26
CA ILE A 84 -9.48 -2.84 2.58
C ILE A 84 -9.09 -4.08 3.39
N TRP A 85 -7.87 -4.11 3.91
CA TRP A 85 -7.41 -5.20 4.77
C TRP A 85 -8.09 -5.17 6.14
N VAL A 86 -8.26 -4.00 6.74
CA VAL A 86 -9.01 -3.85 7.99
C VAL A 86 -10.42 -4.43 7.85
N ARG A 87 -11.14 -4.06 6.79
CA ARG A 87 -12.49 -4.59 6.55
C ARG A 87 -12.52 -6.11 6.43
N LYS A 88 -11.55 -6.71 5.75
CA LYS A 88 -11.45 -8.17 5.63
C LYS A 88 -11.23 -8.88 6.97
N SER A 89 -10.70 -8.17 7.96
CA SER A 89 -10.41 -8.69 9.29
C SER A 89 -11.53 -8.42 10.30
N LEU A 90 -12.58 -7.69 9.92
CA LEU A 90 -13.69 -7.37 10.80
C LEU A 90 -14.55 -8.61 11.09
N LYS A 91 -15.18 -8.61 12.26
CA LYS A 91 -16.21 -9.60 12.64
C LYS A 91 -17.48 -9.36 11.82
N PRO A 92 -18.36 -10.38 11.66
CA PRO A 92 -19.61 -10.24 10.89
C PRO A 92 -20.54 -9.12 11.37
N ASN A 93 -20.49 -8.78 12.68
CA ASN A 93 -21.27 -7.71 13.28
C ASN A 93 -20.56 -6.36 13.37
N GLN A 94 -19.45 -6.20 12.68
CA GLN A 94 -18.70 -4.95 12.60
C GLN A 94 -18.76 -4.36 11.19
N GLU A 95 -18.91 -3.05 11.11
CA GLU A 95 -18.91 -2.31 9.83
C GLU A 95 -18.02 -1.07 9.94
N LEU A 96 -17.11 -0.91 8.99
CA LEU A 96 -16.28 0.28 8.86
C LEU A 96 -17.00 1.32 8.01
N VAL A 97 -17.14 2.53 8.55
CA VAL A 97 -17.82 3.66 7.92
C VAL A 97 -16.87 4.85 7.87
N PHE A 98 -16.79 5.52 6.73
CA PHE A 98 -16.00 6.74 6.59
C PHE A 98 -16.86 7.98 6.78
N LEU A 99 -16.29 8.97 7.46
CA LEU A 99 -16.81 10.33 7.53
C LEU A 99 -15.80 11.26 6.86
N PHE A 100 -16.05 11.64 5.61
CA PHE A 100 -15.17 12.52 4.87
C PHE A 100 -15.51 13.99 5.14
N SER A 101 -14.50 14.80 5.44
CA SER A 101 -14.68 16.25 5.53
C SER A 101 -14.92 16.89 4.15
N SER A 102 -14.37 16.29 3.11
CA SER A 102 -14.52 16.73 1.71
C SER A 102 -14.61 15.51 0.78
N PRO A 103 -15.82 14.93 0.63
CA PRO A 103 -16.02 13.72 -0.17
C PRO A 103 -15.62 13.87 -1.64
N SER A 104 -15.74 15.08 -2.18
CA SER A 104 -15.41 15.39 -3.58
C SER A 104 -13.92 15.59 -3.84
N SER A 105 -13.09 15.64 -2.80
CA SER A 105 -11.63 15.76 -2.95
C SER A 105 -11.05 14.59 -3.75
N PRO A 106 -10.11 14.85 -4.68
CA PRO A 106 -9.51 13.80 -5.48
C PRO A 106 -8.66 12.85 -4.60
N MET A 107 -8.71 11.57 -4.94
CA MET A 107 -7.84 10.56 -4.34
C MET A 107 -6.37 10.84 -4.66
N PRO A 108 -5.43 10.46 -3.75
CA PRO A 108 -4.00 10.56 -4.03
C PRO A 108 -3.62 9.82 -5.31
N GLN A 109 -2.81 10.47 -6.15
CA GLN A 109 -2.30 9.90 -7.40
C GLN A 109 -3.39 9.45 -8.40
N ALA A 110 -4.62 9.94 -8.25
CA ALA A 110 -5.69 9.64 -9.19
C ALA A 110 -5.38 10.22 -10.57
N LYS A 111 -5.59 9.41 -11.61
CA LYS A 111 -5.41 9.83 -12.99
C LYS A 111 -6.54 10.79 -13.40
N ARG A 112 -6.17 11.81 -14.20
CA ARG A 112 -7.15 12.69 -14.79
C ARG A 112 -7.97 11.96 -15.86
N ARG A 113 -9.29 12.06 -15.78
CA ARG A 113 -10.22 11.53 -16.77
C ARG A 113 -10.31 12.46 -17.99
N LYS A 114 -10.95 12.01 -19.07
CA LYS A 114 -11.16 12.79 -20.29
C LYS A 114 -11.91 14.12 -20.04
N ASP A 115 -12.83 14.13 -19.08
CA ASP A 115 -13.60 15.31 -18.67
C ASP A 115 -12.82 16.26 -17.73
N GLY A 116 -11.57 15.94 -17.41
CA GLY A 116 -10.71 16.71 -16.52
C GLY A 116 -10.87 16.38 -15.03
N SER A 117 -11.86 15.57 -14.64
CA SER A 117 -12.06 15.15 -13.27
C SER A 117 -11.07 14.06 -12.83
N LYS A 118 -10.97 13.86 -11.52
CA LYS A 118 -10.24 12.74 -10.90
C LYS A 118 -11.18 11.99 -9.97
N ARG A 119 -10.89 10.70 -9.73
CA ARG A 119 -11.66 9.92 -8.75
C ARG A 119 -11.61 10.62 -7.38
N SER A 120 -12.79 10.85 -6.80
CA SER A 120 -12.94 11.42 -5.47
C SER A 120 -12.86 10.37 -4.35
N HIS A 121 -12.75 10.85 -3.11
CA HIS A 121 -12.83 9.99 -1.92
C HIS A 121 -14.17 9.24 -1.85
N ALA A 122 -15.28 9.92 -2.11
CA ALA A 122 -16.59 9.31 -2.17
C ALA A 122 -16.68 8.20 -3.23
N GLU A 123 -16.21 8.47 -4.43
CA GLU A 123 -16.19 7.48 -5.51
C GLU A 123 -15.30 6.26 -5.18
N TRP A 124 -14.16 6.49 -4.51
CA TRP A 124 -13.31 5.39 -4.03
C TRP A 124 -14.05 4.52 -3.01
N ALA A 125 -14.72 5.15 -2.03
CA ALA A 125 -15.48 4.43 -1.02
C ALA A 125 -16.61 3.61 -1.64
N GLU A 126 -17.39 4.19 -2.53
CA GLU A 126 -18.49 3.52 -3.22
C GLU A 126 -18.00 2.34 -4.08
N LYS A 127 -16.92 2.54 -4.84
CA LYS A 127 -16.31 1.47 -5.64
C LYS A 127 -15.85 0.30 -4.79
N ASN A 128 -15.32 0.55 -3.61
CA ASN A 128 -14.88 -0.48 -2.67
C ASN A 128 -15.99 -0.91 -1.70
N LYS A 129 -17.22 -0.46 -1.90
CA LYS A 129 -18.40 -0.80 -1.10
C LYS A 129 -18.28 -0.43 0.37
N PHE A 130 -17.59 0.64 0.65
CA PHE A 130 -17.61 1.28 1.97
C PHE A 130 -18.79 2.24 2.07
N ARG A 131 -19.43 2.23 3.22
CA ARG A 131 -20.39 3.28 3.58
C ARG A 131 -19.65 4.56 3.99
N TRP A 132 -20.17 5.71 3.61
CA TRP A 132 -19.61 7.02 3.94
C TRP A 132 -20.70 8.05 4.12
#